data_9e41cdbd1af434e1d47f2f49982cdad1
#
_entry.id   9e41cdbd1af434e1d47f2f49982cdad1
#
_cell.length_a   1.000
_cell.length_b   1.000
_cell.length_c   1.000
_cell.angle_alpha   90.00
_cell.angle_beta   90.00
_cell.angle_gamma   90.00
#
_symmetry.space_group_name_H-M   'P 1'
#
loop_
_entity.id
_entity.type
_entity.pdbx_description
1 polymer ?
#
loop_
_entity_poly.entity_id
_entity_poly.type
_entity_poly.pdbx_seq_one_letter_code
_entity_poly.pdbx_strand_id
1 'polypeptide(L)' 'MLFGGSAKWHPISTAPFNRVLEIRVAGDHGPLRIPFPCRRDDDGWINVDLGTRVELDAVDWRIWPDGA' A
#
# COMPACT_ATOMS: atom_id res chain seq x y z
N MET A 1 -13.02 -2.71 21.72
CA MET A 1 -12.73 -2.55 21.15
C MET A 1 -12.22 -2.31 20.61
N LEU A 2 -11.88 -1.96 20.23
CA LEU A 2 -11.38 -1.71 19.58
C LEU A 2 -10.83 -1.61 18.93
N PHE A 3 -10.61 -1.58 18.46
CA PHE A 3 -9.98 -1.42 17.82
C PHE A 3 -9.75 -1.34 17.05
N GLY A 4 -9.93 -1.51 17.38
CA GLY A 4 -9.94 -1.11 16.15
C GLY A 4 -8.84 -0.65 15.37
N GLY A 5 -8.27 -0.25 15.35
CA GLY A 5 -7.29 0.22 14.51
C GLY A 5 -7.39 -0.17 13.11
N SER A 6 -8.36 -0.81 12.77
CA SER A 6 -8.41 -1.26 11.44
C SER A 6 -8.68 -0.11 10.53
N ALA A 7 -7.65 0.44 10.00
CA ALA A 7 -7.80 1.39 8.95
C ALA A 7 -8.46 0.70 7.77
N LYS A 8 -9.43 1.37 7.21
CA LYS A 8 -10.09 0.86 6.02
C LYS A 8 -9.15 0.91 4.83
N TRP A 9 -9.33 0.01 3.91
CA TRP A 9 -8.67 0.09 2.61
C TRP A 9 -9.40 1.11 1.74
N HIS A 10 -8.63 1.87 0.98
CA HIS A 10 -9.14 2.94 0.10
C HIS A 10 -8.81 2.61 -1.35
N PRO A 11 -9.65 3.04 -2.31
CA PRO A 11 -9.37 2.79 -3.72
C PRO A 11 -8.02 3.33 -4.13
N ILE A 12 -7.31 2.58 -4.96
CA ILE A 12 -5.96 2.95 -5.33
C ILE A 12 -5.90 4.30 -6.07
N SER A 13 -6.97 4.65 -6.76
CA SER A 13 -7.02 5.95 -7.46
C SER A 13 -6.88 7.13 -6.52
N THR A 14 -7.13 6.94 -5.23
CA THR A 14 -7.04 7.99 -4.23
C THR A 14 -5.74 7.96 -3.44
N ALA A 15 -4.80 7.11 -3.81
CA ALA A 15 -3.56 6.97 -3.05
C ALA A 15 -2.75 8.26 -3.08
N PRO A 16 -2.36 8.78 -1.91
CA PRO A 16 -1.55 9.99 -1.87
C PRO A 16 -0.15 9.71 -2.37
N PHE A 17 0.48 10.75 -2.91
CA PHE A 17 1.87 10.68 -3.36
C PHE A 17 2.80 10.89 -2.17
N ASN A 18 3.96 10.27 -2.22
CA ASN A 18 5.05 10.51 -1.28
C ASN A 18 4.70 10.18 0.17
N ARG A 19 3.81 9.23 0.38
CA ARG A 19 3.46 8.72 1.70
C ARG A 19 3.80 7.25 1.77
N VAL A 20 4.15 6.77 2.95
CA VAL A 20 4.45 5.36 3.17
C VAL A 20 3.14 4.62 3.35
N LEU A 21 2.84 3.72 2.44
CA LEU A 21 1.54 3.08 2.33
C LEU A 21 1.66 1.56 2.39
N GLU A 22 0.60 0.94 2.88
CA GLU A 22 0.37 -0.48 2.72
C GLU A 22 -0.51 -0.69 1.50
N ILE A 23 -0.13 -1.63 0.63
CA ILE A 23 -0.77 -1.80 -0.67
C ILE A 23 -1.29 -3.22 -0.80
N ARG A 24 -2.45 -3.37 -1.41
CA ARG A 24 -2.92 -4.68 -1.87
C ARG A 24 -2.94 -4.69 -3.40
N VAL A 25 -2.59 -5.84 -3.95
CA VAL A 25 -2.59 -6.06 -5.39
C VAL A 25 -3.64 -7.08 -5.76
N ALA A 26 -3.99 -7.12 -7.05
CA ALA A 26 -4.94 -8.11 -7.55
C ALA A 26 -4.37 -9.51 -7.38
N GLY A 27 -5.22 -10.43 -6.92
CA GLY A 27 -4.85 -11.83 -6.78
C GLY A 27 -5.98 -12.70 -7.27
N ASP A 28 -5.70 -13.98 -7.44
CA ASP A 28 -6.68 -14.93 -8.02
C ASP A 28 -7.91 -15.11 -7.13
N HIS A 29 -7.72 -14.98 -5.83
CA HIS A 29 -8.80 -15.18 -4.86
C HIS A 29 -9.12 -13.90 -4.11
N GLY A 30 -8.80 -12.76 -4.69
CA GLY A 30 -9.06 -11.47 -4.08
C GLY A 30 -7.76 -10.71 -3.84
N PRO A 31 -7.85 -9.51 -3.29
CA PRO A 31 -6.66 -8.69 -3.10
C PRO A 31 -5.67 -9.33 -2.14
N LEU A 32 -4.39 -9.18 -2.46
CA LEU A 32 -3.28 -9.69 -1.65
C LEU A 32 -2.46 -8.53 -1.10
N ARG A 33 -2.16 -8.58 0.18
CA ARG A 33 -1.35 -7.55 0.82
C ARG A 33 0.11 -7.74 0.48
N ILE A 34 0.76 -6.65 0.05
CA ILE A 34 2.20 -6.65 -0.21
C ILE A 34 2.94 -6.54 1.14
N PRO A 35 3.97 -7.36 1.37
CA PRO A 35 4.62 -7.44 2.69
C PRO A 35 5.68 -6.39 2.95
N PHE A 36 5.70 -5.30 2.21
CA PHE A 36 6.65 -4.21 2.43
C PHE A 36 5.97 -2.87 2.18
N PRO A 37 6.49 -1.80 2.80
CA PRO A 37 5.90 -0.48 2.59
C PRO A 37 6.20 0.03 1.19
N CYS A 38 5.23 0.73 0.63
CA CYS A 38 5.35 1.30 -0.70
C CYS A 38 5.11 2.79 -0.67
N ARG A 39 5.67 3.50 -1.63
CA ARG A 39 5.46 4.92 -1.80
C ARG A 39 5.13 5.19 -3.26
N ARG A 40 4.15 6.04 -3.49
CA ARG A 40 3.75 6.42 -4.83
C ARG A 40 4.48 7.67 -5.26
N ASP A 41 5.06 7.65 -6.46
CA ASP A 41 5.62 8.85 -7.06
C ASP A 41 5.07 9.01 -8.48
N ASP A 42 5.60 9.98 -9.22
CA ASP A 42 5.08 10.30 -10.55
C ASP A 42 5.23 9.14 -11.54
N ASP A 43 6.17 8.24 -11.29
CA ASP A 43 6.47 7.14 -12.20
C ASP A 43 5.91 5.81 -11.73
N GLY A 44 5.25 5.77 -10.60
CA GLY A 44 4.64 4.54 -10.11
C GLY A 44 4.95 4.27 -8.65
N TRP A 45 5.36 3.04 -8.35
CA TRP A 45 5.53 2.57 -6.98
C TRP A 45 6.98 2.29 -6.65
N ILE A 46 7.35 2.56 -5.41
CA ILE A 46 8.69 2.30 -4.89
C ILE A 46 8.56 1.43 -3.64
N ASN A 47 9.40 0.40 -3.56
CA ASN A 47 9.59 -0.37 -2.33
C ASN A 47 10.44 0.51 -1.40
N VAL A 48 9.83 0.97 -0.30
CA VAL A 48 10.48 1.91 0.60
C VAL A 48 11.68 1.28 1.31
N ASP A 49 11.58 0.00 1.66
CA ASP A 49 12.67 -0.67 2.37
C ASP A 49 13.93 -0.78 1.53
N LEU A 50 13.77 -1.01 0.25
CA LEU A 50 14.92 -1.22 -0.66
C LEU A 50 15.24 0.01 -1.49
N GLY A 51 14.33 0.96 -1.56
CA GLY A 51 14.50 2.14 -2.39
C GLY A 51 14.43 1.86 -3.89
N THR A 52 13.82 0.75 -4.27
CA THR A 52 13.77 0.33 -5.67
C THR A 52 12.34 0.45 -6.22
N ARG A 53 12.25 0.70 -7.50
CA ARG A 53 10.96 0.73 -8.18
C ARG A 53 10.39 -0.66 -8.30
N VAL A 54 9.08 -0.77 -8.11
CA VAL A 54 8.38 -2.04 -8.26
C VAL A 54 7.17 -1.83 -9.16
N GLU A 55 6.80 -2.87 -9.87
CA GLU A 55 5.57 -2.85 -10.67
C GLU A 55 4.51 -3.62 -9.92
N LEU A 56 3.41 -2.94 -9.63
CA LEU A 56 2.33 -3.51 -8.84
C LEU A 56 1.00 -3.30 -9.57
N ASP A 57 0.20 -4.34 -9.59
CA ASP A 57 -1.18 -4.24 -10.02
C ASP A 57 -2.02 -3.86 -8.80
N ALA A 58 -1.79 -2.65 -8.30
CA ALA A 58 -2.33 -2.20 -7.03
C ALA A 58 -3.84 -1.93 -7.14
N VAL A 59 -4.60 -2.38 -6.16
CA VAL A 59 -6.05 -2.18 -6.14
C VAL A 59 -6.51 -1.26 -5.02
N ASP A 60 -5.85 -1.28 -3.86
CA ASP A 60 -6.20 -0.36 -2.79
C ASP A 60 -5.02 -0.13 -1.87
N TRP A 61 -5.19 0.81 -0.93
CA TRP A 61 -4.13 1.26 -0.06
C TRP A 61 -4.67 1.64 1.30
N ARG A 62 -3.77 1.70 2.26
CA ARG A 62 -3.99 2.35 3.55
C ARG A 62 -2.63 2.77 4.10
N ILE A 63 -2.64 3.59 5.13
CA ILE A 63 -1.38 4.06 5.73
C ILE A 63 -0.64 2.86 6.32
N TRP A 64 0.66 2.76 6.04
CA TRP A 64 1.49 1.72 6.62
C TRP A 64 1.50 1.88 8.14
N PRO A 65 1.26 0.80 8.89
CA PRO A 65 1.21 0.90 10.36
C PRO A 65 2.60 1.19 10.91
N ASP A 66 2.79 2.43 11.28
CA ASP A 66 4.06 2.92 11.77
C ASP A 66 4.31 2.40 13.17
N GLY A 67 5.55 2.07 13.46
CA GLY A 67 5.91 1.59 14.77
C GLY A 67 5.48 0.17 15.02
N ALA A 68 4.98 -0.43 14.00
CA ALA A 68 4.56 -1.83 14.10
C ALA A 68 5.76 -2.72 14.34
#